data_0a6698d821ecb292a5139d7d751c5791
#
_entry.id   0a6698d821ecb292a5139d7d751c5791
#
_cell.length_a   1.000
_cell.length_b   1.000
_cell.length_c   1.000
_cell.angle_alpha   90.00
_cell.angle_beta   90.00
_cell.angle_gamma   90.00
#
_symmetry.space_group_name_H-M   'P 1'
#
loop_
_entity.id
_entity.type
_entity.pdbx_description
1 polymer ?
#
loop_
_entity_poly.entity_id
_entity_poly.type
_entity_poly.pdbx_seq_one_letter_code
_entity_poly.pdbx_strand_id
1 'polypeptide(L)'
;MTNKKRILSGVQPTGDLHIGNWLGAINNWVTLQEQYETFLCVVDLHAITATYNPEELSKNTISTAALYVACGIDPKICSIFVQSQISAHSELCWILNCVTPINWMERMIQFKEKSIQQGLSLIHI
;
A
#
# COMPACT_ATOMS: atom_id res chain seq x y z
N MET A 1 -2.42 -1.09 -29.17
CA MET A 1 -1.98 -0.95 -27.77
C MET A 1 -1.98 0.53 -27.45
N THR A 2 -2.85 0.96 -26.58
CA THR A 2 -2.93 2.37 -26.16
C THR A 2 -1.70 2.71 -25.34
N ASN A 3 -0.92 3.70 -25.79
CA ASN A 3 0.32 4.14 -25.11
C ASN A 3 -0.03 5.05 -23.90
N LYS A 4 -0.98 4.60 -23.06
CA LYS A 4 -1.32 5.32 -21.82
C LYS A 4 -0.17 5.19 -20.83
N LYS A 5 0.16 6.28 -20.17
CA LYS A 5 1.08 6.26 -19.03
C LYS A 5 0.44 5.49 -17.87
N ARG A 6 1.25 4.87 -17.04
CA ARG A 6 0.80 4.07 -15.88
C ARG A 6 0.79 4.89 -14.59
N ILE A 7 -0.24 4.66 -13.79
CA ILE A 7 -0.33 5.15 -12.42
C ILE A 7 -0.41 3.93 -11.49
N LEU A 8 0.43 3.92 -10.47
CA LEU A 8 0.33 3.00 -9.33
C LEU A 8 0.13 3.81 -8.07
N SER A 9 -0.92 3.52 -7.34
CA SER A 9 -1.21 4.15 -6.05
C SER A 9 -1.96 3.18 -5.14
N GLY A 10 -2.13 3.54 -3.87
CA GLY A 10 -2.87 2.68 -2.94
C GLY A 10 -3.09 3.32 -1.58
N VAL A 11 -3.98 2.69 -0.79
CA VAL A 11 -4.28 3.09 0.58
C VAL A 11 -4.13 1.88 1.51
N GLN A 12 -3.64 2.13 2.71
CA GLN A 12 -3.56 1.11 3.77
C GLN A 12 -4.95 0.83 4.33
N PRO A 13 -5.32 -0.46 4.53
CA PRO A 13 -6.58 -0.85 5.13
C PRO A 13 -6.52 -0.79 6.67
N THR A 14 -6.16 0.37 7.24
CA THR A 14 -5.93 0.58 8.68
C THR A 14 -7.11 1.22 9.39
N GLY A 15 -8.33 0.89 9.02
CA GLY A 15 -9.57 1.40 9.58
C GLY A 15 -10.44 2.10 8.54
N ASP A 16 -11.40 2.89 9.01
CA ASP A 16 -12.30 3.60 8.13
C ASP A 16 -11.59 4.68 7.33
N LEU A 17 -11.87 4.71 6.02
CA LEU A 17 -11.40 5.79 5.17
C LEU A 17 -12.08 7.10 5.58
N HIS A 18 -11.27 8.10 5.88
CA HIS A 18 -11.76 9.44 6.20
C HIS A 18 -11.73 10.36 4.96
N ILE A 19 -12.37 11.51 5.08
CA ILE A 19 -12.50 12.49 3.99
C ILE A 19 -11.15 12.92 3.40
N GLY A 20 -10.08 12.90 4.19
CA GLY A 20 -8.72 13.20 3.73
C GLY A 20 -8.18 12.17 2.73
N ASN A 21 -8.49 10.88 2.90
CA ASN A 21 -8.13 9.85 1.94
C ASN A 21 -8.88 10.05 0.62
N TRP A 22 -10.17 10.42 0.71
CA TRP A 22 -10.97 10.69 -0.47
C TRP A 22 -10.47 11.92 -1.24
N LEU A 23 -10.29 13.05 -0.58
CA LEU A 23 -9.81 14.29 -1.21
C LEU A 23 -8.36 14.20 -1.68
N GLY A 24 -7.49 13.55 -0.91
CA GLY A 24 -6.05 13.49 -1.19
C GLY A 24 -5.67 12.47 -2.27
N ALA A 25 -6.45 11.41 -2.42
CA ALA A 25 -6.10 10.31 -3.32
C ALA A 25 -7.25 9.86 -4.21
N ILE A 26 -8.35 9.35 -3.65
CA ILE A 26 -9.38 8.61 -4.40
C ILE A 26 -10.06 9.51 -5.45
N ASN A 27 -10.41 10.73 -5.11
CA ASN A 27 -11.00 11.68 -6.04
C ASN A 27 -10.11 11.97 -7.27
N ASN A 28 -8.80 12.04 -7.05
CA ASN A 28 -7.84 12.20 -8.14
C ASN A 28 -7.81 10.95 -9.03
N TRP A 29 -7.88 9.75 -8.45
CA TRP A 29 -7.89 8.51 -9.23
C TRP A 29 -9.15 8.39 -10.09
N VAL A 30 -10.32 8.76 -9.54
CA VAL A 30 -11.58 8.81 -10.31
C VAL A 30 -11.46 9.72 -11.52
N THR A 31 -10.80 10.87 -11.36
CA THR A 31 -10.61 11.82 -12.46
C THR A 31 -9.62 11.33 -13.52
N LEU A 32 -8.59 10.59 -13.10
CA LEU A 32 -7.48 10.17 -13.96
C LEU A 32 -7.68 8.80 -14.61
N GLN A 33 -8.61 7.98 -14.11
CA GLN A 33 -8.76 6.58 -14.55
C GLN A 33 -9.00 6.40 -16.05
N GLU A 34 -9.62 7.34 -16.73
CA GLU A 34 -9.85 7.26 -18.17
C GLU A 34 -8.60 7.62 -18.99
N GLN A 35 -7.74 8.47 -18.44
CA GLN A 35 -6.57 9.00 -19.13
C GLN A 35 -5.34 8.11 -19.00
N TYR A 36 -5.25 7.33 -17.91
CA TYR A 36 -4.10 6.51 -17.55
C TYR A 36 -4.46 5.04 -17.43
N GLU A 37 -3.46 4.18 -17.58
CA GLU A 37 -3.54 2.77 -17.16
C GLU A 37 -3.33 2.71 -15.65
N THR A 38 -4.43 2.57 -14.88
CA THR A 38 -4.43 2.81 -13.44
C THR A 38 -4.45 1.50 -12.66
N PHE A 39 -3.50 1.36 -11.74
CA PHE A 39 -3.34 0.24 -10.83
C PHE A 39 -3.52 0.74 -9.40
N LEU A 40 -4.56 0.27 -8.71
CA LEU A 40 -4.92 0.68 -7.36
C LEU A 40 -4.74 -0.49 -6.39
N CYS A 41 -3.82 -0.32 -5.49
CA CYS A 41 -3.41 -1.34 -4.53
C CYS A 41 -4.06 -1.10 -3.17
N VAL A 42 -4.68 -2.13 -2.59
CA VAL A 42 -4.94 -2.16 -1.15
C VAL A 42 -3.66 -2.68 -0.49
N VAL A 43 -2.94 -1.80 0.20
CA VAL A 43 -1.58 -2.11 0.68
C VAL A 43 -1.59 -2.75 2.07
N ASP A 44 -2.10 -3.97 2.15
CA ASP A 44 -2.21 -4.76 3.37
C ASP A 44 -0.85 -5.16 3.95
N LEU A 45 0.18 -5.40 3.12
CA LEU A 45 1.54 -5.64 3.59
C LEU A 45 2.17 -4.41 4.28
N HIS A 46 1.73 -3.20 3.94
CA HIS A 46 2.14 -2.01 4.68
C HIS A 46 1.43 -1.90 6.03
N ALA A 47 0.17 -2.34 6.10
CA ALA A 47 -0.61 -2.29 7.33
C ALA A 47 -0.01 -3.16 8.44
N ILE A 48 0.61 -4.31 8.10
CA ILE A 48 1.26 -5.19 9.09
C ILE A 48 2.53 -4.60 9.72
N THR A 49 3.04 -3.48 9.22
CA THR A 49 4.18 -2.77 9.82
C THR A 49 3.81 -1.95 11.07
N ALA A 50 2.53 -1.87 11.39
CA ALA A 50 1.99 -1.27 12.62
C ALA A 50 1.29 -2.36 13.45
N THR A 51 0.87 -2.02 14.68
CA THR A 51 0.04 -2.92 15.47
C THR A 51 -1.31 -3.13 14.79
N TYR A 52 -1.70 -4.36 14.56
CA TYR A 52 -2.94 -4.72 13.85
C TYR A 52 -3.61 -5.96 14.46
N ASN A 53 -4.91 -6.08 14.22
CA ASN A 53 -5.69 -7.30 14.47
C ASN A 53 -5.88 -8.02 13.12
N PRO A 54 -5.47 -9.30 12.97
CA PRO A 54 -5.57 -10.02 11.70
C PRO A 54 -6.99 -10.13 11.15
N GLU A 55 -7.99 -10.33 12.01
CA GLU A 55 -9.39 -10.42 11.58
C GLU A 55 -9.93 -9.09 11.06
N GLU A 56 -9.58 -8.00 11.76
CA GLU A 56 -9.94 -6.65 11.34
C GLU A 56 -9.23 -6.25 10.05
N LEU A 57 -7.94 -6.60 9.92
CA LEU A 57 -7.18 -6.32 8.71
C LEU A 57 -7.82 -6.98 7.49
N SER A 58 -8.22 -8.24 7.61
CA SER A 58 -8.91 -8.95 6.52
C SER A 58 -10.22 -8.27 6.11
N LYS A 59 -11.05 -7.88 7.08
CA LYS A 59 -12.30 -7.14 6.83
C LYS A 59 -12.04 -5.79 6.19
N ASN A 60 -11.08 -5.03 6.74
CA ASN A 60 -10.73 -3.70 6.26
C ASN A 60 -10.15 -3.73 4.84
N THR A 61 -9.41 -4.78 4.49
CA THR A 61 -8.89 -4.99 3.12
C THR A 61 -10.03 -5.06 2.11
N ILE A 62 -11.06 -5.87 2.40
CA ILE A 62 -12.23 -5.99 1.54
C ILE A 62 -13.04 -4.69 1.51
N SER A 63 -13.26 -4.07 2.68
CA SER A 63 -13.99 -2.81 2.79
C SER A 63 -13.30 -1.69 2.01
N THR A 64 -11.97 -1.60 2.07
CA THR A 64 -11.19 -0.60 1.32
C THR A 64 -11.36 -0.78 -0.19
N ALA A 65 -11.29 -2.02 -0.69
CA ALA A 65 -11.52 -2.29 -2.11
C ALA A 65 -12.96 -1.93 -2.54
N ALA A 66 -13.95 -2.27 -1.70
CA ALA A 66 -15.34 -1.91 -1.94
C ALA A 66 -15.56 -0.39 -1.96
N LEU A 67 -14.89 0.34 -1.06
CA LEU A 67 -14.94 1.81 -1.02
C LEU A 67 -14.33 2.45 -2.27
N TYR A 68 -13.26 1.90 -2.87
CA TYR A 68 -12.76 2.39 -4.15
C TYR A 68 -13.86 2.39 -5.21
N VAL A 69 -14.58 1.27 -5.34
CA VAL A 69 -15.67 1.13 -6.30
C VAL A 69 -16.83 2.07 -5.95
N ALA A 70 -17.21 2.15 -4.68
CA ALA A 70 -18.28 3.04 -4.21
C ALA A 70 -17.98 4.53 -4.44
N CYS A 71 -16.70 4.91 -4.41
CA CYS A 71 -16.23 6.26 -4.69
C CYS A 71 -16.15 6.59 -6.20
N GLY A 72 -16.41 5.63 -7.07
CA GLY A 72 -16.46 5.85 -8.52
C GLY A 72 -15.28 5.30 -9.33
N ILE A 73 -14.43 4.46 -8.72
CA ILE A 73 -13.43 3.72 -9.49
C ILE A 73 -14.12 2.59 -10.25
N ASP A 74 -13.95 2.57 -11.57
CA ASP A 74 -14.51 1.52 -12.43
C ASP A 74 -13.53 0.34 -12.58
N PRO A 75 -13.86 -0.85 -12.03
CA PRO A 75 -12.99 -2.03 -12.14
C PRO A 75 -12.87 -2.60 -13.56
N LYS A 76 -13.65 -2.09 -14.53
CA LYS A 76 -13.51 -2.47 -15.94
C LYS A 76 -12.35 -1.77 -16.64
N ILE A 77 -11.95 -0.60 -16.13
CA ILE A 77 -10.88 0.22 -16.70
C ILE A 77 -9.67 0.38 -15.79
N CYS A 78 -9.85 0.14 -14.48
CA CYS A 78 -8.77 0.16 -13.48
C CYS A 78 -8.49 -1.25 -12.96
N SER A 79 -7.23 -1.54 -12.68
CA SER A 79 -6.84 -2.75 -11.95
C SER A 79 -6.84 -2.46 -10.46
N ILE A 80 -7.77 -3.09 -9.71
CA ILE A 80 -7.80 -3.06 -8.24
C ILE A 80 -7.25 -4.38 -7.75
N PHE A 81 -6.29 -4.35 -6.84
CA PHE A 81 -5.68 -5.57 -6.30
C PHE A 81 -5.22 -5.40 -4.85
N VAL A 82 -5.07 -6.52 -4.16
CA VAL A 82 -4.52 -6.58 -2.80
C VAL A 82 -3.03 -6.91 -2.90
N GLN A 83 -2.19 -6.17 -2.20
CA GLN A 83 -0.73 -6.27 -2.31
C GLN A 83 -0.21 -7.69 -2.00
N SER A 84 -0.73 -8.34 -0.97
CA SER A 84 -0.33 -9.70 -0.58
C SER A 84 -0.67 -10.78 -1.62
N GLN A 85 -1.58 -10.50 -2.56
CA GLN A 85 -1.95 -11.42 -3.63
C GLN A 85 -0.98 -11.38 -4.82
N ILE A 86 -0.02 -10.45 -4.82
CA ILE A 86 0.99 -10.29 -5.87
C ILE A 86 2.35 -10.67 -5.28
N SER A 87 2.77 -11.93 -5.47
CA SER A 87 4.02 -12.47 -4.91
C SER A 87 5.26 -11.66 -5.28
N ALA A 88 5.27 -11.07 -6.48
CA ALA A 88 6.37 -10.24 -6.97
C ALA A 88 6.72 -9.06 -6.05
N HIS A 89 5.76 -8.51 -5.29
CA HIS A 89 6.04 -7.44 -4.33
C HIS A 89 6.91 -7.94 -3.17
N SER A 90 6.58 -9.10 -2.61
CA SER A 90 7.35 -9.72 -1.51
C SER A 90 8.70 -10.24 -2.00
N GLU A 91 8.75 -10.84 -3.18
CA GLU A 91 9.97 -11.34 -3.81
C GLU A 91 10.96 -10.21 -4.08
N LEU A 92 10.48 -9.10 -4.65
CA LEU A 92 11.34 -7.92 -4.89
C LEU A 92 11.82 -7.31 -3.56
N CYS A 93 10.96 -7.23 -2.56
CA CYS A 93 11.33 -6.77 -1.22
C CYS A 93 12.46 -7.63 -0.64
N TRP A 94 12.36 -8.97 -0.75
CA TRP A 94 13.41 -9.88 -0.31
C TRP A 94 14.73 -9.66 -1.04
N ILE A 95 14.70 -9.54 -2.37
CA ILE A 95 15.90 -9.29 -3.19
C ILE A 95 16.56 -7.97 -2.76
N LEU A 96 15.76 -6.91 -2.59
CA LEU A 96 16.27 -5.61 -2.15
C LEU A 96 16.89 -5.68 -0.75
N ASN A 97 16.28 -6.44 0.18
CA ASN A 97 16.85 -6.65 1.51
C ASN A 97 18.21 -7.36 1.47
N CYS A 98 18.41 -8.30 0.52
CA CYS A 98 19.70 -9.00 0.36
C CYS A 98 20.83 -8.08 -0.13
N VAL A 99 20.52 -7.01 -0.84
CA VAL A 99 21.52 -6.13 -1.45
C VAL A 99 21.62 -4.75 -0.81
N THR A 100 20.69 -4.40 0.10
CA THR A 100 20.65 -3.10 0.74
C THR A 100 21.52 -3.09 2.00
N PRO A 101 22.54 -2.24 2.07
CA PRO A 101 23.38 -2.11 3.27
C PRO A 101 22.55 -1.56 4.45
N ILE A 102 22.72 -2.15 5.63
CA ILE A 102 21.95 -1.78 6.84
C ILE A 102 22.12 -0.29 7.20
N ASN A 103 23.29 0.29 6.97
CA ASN A 103 23.55 1.69 7.24
C ASN A 103 22.71 2.67 6.40
N TRP A 104 22.13 2.21 5.27
CA TRP A 104 21.15 3.01 4.53
C TRP A 104 19.83 3.08 5.28
N MET A 105 19.39 1.95 5.83
CA MET A 105 18.16 1.87 6.63
C MET A 105 18.29 2.74 7.89
N GLU A 106 19.41 2.70 8.58
CA GLU A 106 19.70 3.50 9.77
C GLU A 106 19.66 5.01 9.55
N ARG A 107 19.78 5.48 8.32
CA ARG A 107 19.63 6.90 7.97
C ARG A 107 18.18 7.33 7.79
N MET A 108 17.26 6.38 7.63
CA MET A 108 15.84 6.68 7.43
C MET A 108 15.16 6.99 8.77
N ILE A 109 14.52 8.14 8.85
CA ILE A 109 13.79 8.58 10.07
C ILE A 109 12.72 7.54 10.46
N GLN A 110 11.92 7.10 9.50
CA GLN A 110 10.85 6.12 9.74
C GLN A 110 11.38 4.77 10.25
N PHE A 111 12.54 4.33 9.78
CA PHE A 111 13.17 3.11 10.28
C PHE A 111 13.57 3.25 11.75
N LYS A 112 14.18 4.37 12.14
CA LYS A 112 14.56 4.67 13.52
C LYS A 112 13.36 4.72 14.45
N GLU A 113 12.32 5.45 14.06
CA GLU A 113 11.10 5.58 14.86
C GLU A 113 10.41 4.23 15.08
N LYS A 114 10.23 3.44 14.02
CA LYS A 114 9.59 2.12 14.09
C LYS A 114 10.44 1.09 14.86
N SER A 115 11.76 1.10 14.71
CA SER A 115 12.64 0.19 15.46
C SER A 115 12.58 0.46 16.95
N ILE A 116 12.52 1.72 17.37
CA ILE A 116 12.34 2.10 18.79
C ILE A 116 10.98 1.64 19.30
N GLN A 117 9.89 1.87 18.55
CA GLN A 117 8.53 1.47 18.94
C GLN A 117 8.38 -0.04 19.11
N GLN A 118 9.08 -0.82 18.30
CA GLN A 118 9.02 -2.28 18.33
C GLN A 118 10.07 -2.91 19.27
N GLY A 119 10.90 -2.09 19.91
CA GLY A 119 11.98 -2.58 20.77
C GLY A 119 13.05 -3.40 20.02
N LEU A 120 13.15 -3.22 18.70
CA LEU A 120 14.14 -3.90 17.89
C LEU A 120 15.52 -3.29 18.11
N SER A 121 16.40 -4.06 18.77
CA SER A 121 17.82 -3.71 18.87
C SER A 121 18.57 -4.44 17.76
N LEU A 122 19.13 -3.70 16.81
CA LEU A 122 19.98 -4.25 15.75
C LEU A 122 21.37 -4.69 16.26
N ILE A 123 21.65 -4.50 17.57
CA ILE A 123 22.95 -4.81 18.17
C ILE A 123 23.00 -6.27 18.65
N HIS A 124 21.88 -6.97 18.69
CA HIS A 124 21.77 -8.31 19.27
C HIS A 124 21.32 -9.40 18.26
N ILE A 125 21.61 -9.19 16.98
CA ILE A 125 21.47 -10.25 15.97
C ILE A 125 22.83 -10.86 15.67
#